data_4ba81f62ebe7ad9ffbc807ea68f5fd7b
#
_entry.id   4ba81f62ebe7ad9ffbc807ea68f5fd7b
#
_cell.length_a   1.000
_cell.length_b   1.000
_cell.length_c   1.000
_cell.angle_alpha   90.00
_cell.angle_beta   90.00
_cell.angle_gamma   90.00
#
_symmetry.space_group_name_H-M   'P 1'
#
loop_
_entity.id
_entity.type
_entity.pdbx_description
1 polymer ?
#
loop_
_entity_poly.entity_id
_entity_poly.type
_entity_poly.pdbx_seq_one_letter_code
_entity_poly.pdbx_strand_id
1 'polypeptide(L)'
;DTEAAYEQLSNALKPHNLTPLFRWDEKRHAILIIEGLPKPTPDNTRTNLIMFLLTLVSLLVTGGFLAFGATIPKGFGAIVLGIITQGWPFALSMIAILGSHEMGHYLMGRHHKVHVTLPYFIPLPYPISPFGTMGAFINMKEIPRNRRQLLDIGAAGPLAGLIVAIPVILIGLALSPVTPLPSAEQICPPGTMVEMFAPLPTDCEPASSLEGNSILYLLLKYISKGEMLPAPAAYTEAPALHWLKYIFTVHPLPFGGR
;
A
#
# COMPACT_ATOMS: atom_id res chain seq x y z
N ASP A 1 -40.11 2.27 4.22
CA ASP A 1 -38.66 2.02 4.44
C ASP A 1 -38.21 0.88 3.52
N THR A 2 -37.39 1.18 2.52
CA THR A 2 -36.94 0.24 1.50
C THR A 2 -36.11 -0.92 2.08
N GLU A 3 -35.45 -0.71 3.20
CA GLU A 3 -34.60 -1.73 3.86
C GLU A 3 -35.48 -2.79 4.54
N ALA A 4 -36.53 -2.35 5.24
CA ALA A 4 -37.50 -3.27 5.86
C ALA A 4 -38.25 -4.09 4.79
N ALA A 5 -38.65 -3.46 3.68
CA ALA A 5 -39.29 -4.14 2.56
C ALA A 5 -38.36 -5.18 1.90
N TYR A 6 -37.07 -4.86 1.75
CA TYR A 6 -36.07 -5.79 1.26
C TYR A 6 -35.91 -7.01 2.19
N GLU A 7 -35.83 -6.79 3.51
CA GLU A 7 -35.68 -7.87 4.48
C GLU A 7 -36.90 -8.80 4.50
N GLN A 8 -38.10 -8.26 4.45
CA GLN A 8 -39.33 -9.06 4.39
C GLN A 8 -39.38 -9.90 3.11
N LEU A 9 -39.09 -9.28 1.95
CA LEU A 9 -39.08 -10.01 0.67
C LEU A 9 -37.96 -11.05 0.63
N SER A 10 -36.76 -10.71 1.10
CA SER A 10 -35.61 -11.63 1.15
C SER A 10 -35.91 -12.85 2.01
N ASN A 11 -36.53 -12.63 3.20
CA ASN A 11 -36.89 -13.73 4.09
C ASN A 11 -38.00 -14.61 3.52
N ALA A 12 -38.96 -14.05 2.78
CA ALA A 12 -40.01 -14.80 2.12
C ALA A 12 -39.50 -15.65 0.93
N LEU A 13 -38.45 -15.17 0.25
CA LEU A 13 -37.87 -15.84 -0.92
C LEU A 13 -36.80 -16.88 -0.57
N LYS A 14 -36.17 -16.79 0.61
CA LYS A 14 -35.16 -17.76 1.08
C LYS A 14 -35.58 -19.24 1.00
N PRO A 15 -36.80 -19.65 1.40
CA PRO A 15 -37.22 -21.05 1.28
C PRO A 15 -37.23 -21.56 -0.17
N HIS A 16 -37.41 -20.66 -1.12
CA HIS A 16 -37.47 -20.98 -2.54
C HIS A 16 -36.10 -20.87 -3.24
N ASN A 17 -35.01 -20.65 -2.47
CA ASN A 17 -33.66 -20.44 -3.01
C ASN A 17 -33.57 -19.26 -3.99
N LEU A 18 -34.35 -18.20 -3.73
CA LEU A 18 -34.42 -17.00 -4.54
C LEU A 18 -33.85 -15.79 -3.78
N THR A 19 -33.12 -14.94 -4.47
CA THR A 19 -32.54 -13.72 -3.92
C THR A 19 -33.06 -12.50 -4.64
N PRO A 20 -33.73 -11.53 -3.96
CA PRO A 20 -34.17 -10.29 -4.59
C PRO A 20 -33.00 -9.31 -4.68
N LEU A 21 -32.86 -8.65 -5.84
CA LEU A 21 -31.96 -7.53 -6.06
C LEU A 21 -32.78 -6.31 -6.47
N PHE A 22 -32.71 -5.26 -5.64
CA PHE A 22 -33.35 -4.00 -5.97
C PHE A 22 -32.43 -3.19 -6.87
N ARG A 23 -32.88 -2.90 -8.08
CA ARG A 23 -32.15 -2.13 -9.08
C ARG A 23 -32.96 -0.93 -9.55
N TRP A 24 -32.26 0.17 -9.79
CA TRP A 24 -32.81 1.29 -10.49
C TRP A 24 -32.56 1.12 -11.99
N ASP A 25 -33.62 0.97 -12.76
CA ASP A 25 -33.53 0.75 -14.19
C ASP A 25 -34.39 1.81 -14.91
N GLU A 26 -33.80 2.59 -15.82
CA GLU A 26 -34.44 3.61 -16.65
C GLU A 26 -35.54 4.43 -15.96
N LYS A 27 -35.29 4.94 -14.73
CA LYS A 27 -36.23 5.71 -13.88
C LYS A 27 -37.33 4.87 -13.20
N ARG A 28 -37.19 3.56 -13.14
CA ARG A 28 -38.12 2.68 -12.41
C ARG A 28 -37.38 1.82 -11.39
N HIS A 29 -38.04 1.54 -10.28
CA HIS A 29 -37.55 0.53 -9.34
C HIS A 29 -37.83 -0.86 -9.93
N ALA A 30 -36.79 -1.59 -10.25
CA ALA A 30 -36.89 -2.99 -10.69
C ALA A 30 -36.45 -3.92 -9.56
N ILE A 31 -37.19 -4.99 -9.35
CA ILE A 31 -36.81 -6.07 -8.45
C ILE A 31 -36.41 -7.25 -9.32
N LEU A 32 -35.11 -7.55 -9.37
CA LEU A 32 -34.62 -8.76 -10.03
C LEU A 32 -34.64 -9.90 -9.01
N ILE A 33 -35.21 -11.01 -9.39
CA ILE A 33 -35.18 -12.24 -8.59
C ILE A 33 -34.18 -13.18 -9.28
N ILE A 34 -33.12 -13.52 -8.55
CA ILE A 34 -32.07 -14.42 -9.05
C ILE A 34 -32.22 -15.76 -8.35
N GLU A 35 -32.15 -16.83 -9.13
CA GLU A 35 -32.17 -18.20 -8.64
C GLU A 35 -30.80 -18.55 -8.03
N GLY A 36 -30.82 -19.06 -6.80
CA GLY A 36 -29.64 -19.45 -6.07
C GLY A 36 -29.05 -18.35 -5.19
N LEU A 37 -28.78 -18.69 -3.94
CA LEU A 37 -27.79 -17.97 -3.11
C LEU A 37 -26.43 -18.58 -3.48
N PRO A 38 -25.41 -17.79 -3.79
CA PRO A 38 -24.06 -18.33 -3.84
C PRO A 38 -23.77 -18.96 -2.49
N LYS A 39 -23.75 -20.29 -2.41
CA LYS A 39 -23.37 -20.98 -1.17
C LYS A 39 -21.92 -20.60 -0.90
N PRO A 40 -21.61 -19.99 0.25
CA PRO A 40 -20.25 -19.65 0.57
C PRO A 40 -19.41 -20.93 0.55
N THR A 41 -18.51 -21.03 -0.43
CA THR A 41 -17.52 -22.11 -0.45
C THR A 41 -16.68 -22.03 0.83
N PRO A 42 -16.37 -23.15 1.50
CA PRO A 42 -15.57 -23.13 2.71
C PRO A 42 -14.24 -22.44 2.49
N ASP A 43 -13.81 -21.64 3.46
CA ASP A 43 -12.53 -20.95 3.41
C ASP A 43 -11.39 -21.95 3.61
N ASN A 44 -10.42 -21.92 2.71
CA ASN A 44 -9.22 -22.73 2.87
C ASN A 44 -8.17 -21.94 3.66
N THR A 45 -8.29 -21.95 4.98
CA THR A 45 -7.36 -21.25 5.90
C THR A 45 -5.89 -21.68 5.69
N ARG A 46 -5.66 -22.92 5.26
CA ARG A 46 -4.29 -23.41 4.98
C ARG A 46 -3.68 -22.66 3.80
N THR A 47 -4.44 -22.43 2.74
CA THR A 47 -3.97 -21.66 1.59
C THR A 47 -3.65 -20.22 1.97
N ASN A 48 -4.51 -19.56 2.77
CA ASN A 48 -4.26 -18.21 3.27
C ASN A 48 -2.96 -18.15 4.07
N LEU A 49 -2.73 -19.11 4.97
CA LEU A 49 -1.53 -19.16 5.78
C LEU A 49 -0.26 -19.39 4.93
N ILE A 50 -0.31 -20.31 3.97
CA ILE A 50 0.82 -20.56 3.07
C ILE A 50 1.15 -19.31 2.25
N MET A 51 0.14 -18.67 1.67
CA MET A 51 0.33 -17.44 0.88
C MET A 51 0.87 -16.31 1.74
N PHE A 52 0.39 -16.16 2.98
CA PHE A 52 0.92 -15.18 3.93
C PHE A 52 2.40 -15.43 4.25
N LEU A 53 2.78 -16.68 4.56
CA LEU A 53 4.19 -17.02 4.85
C LEU A 53 5.09 -16.80 3.65
N LEU A 54 4.64 -17.18 2.45
CA LEU A 54 5.38 -16.93 1.20
C LEU A 54 5.55 -15.43 0.95
N THR A 55 4.51 -14.63 1.22
CA THR A 55 4.59 -13.17 1.10
C THR A 55 5.56 -12.58 2.12
N LEU A 56 5.57 -13.08 3.36
CA LEU A 56 6.53 -12.63 4.36
C LEU A 56 7.98 -12.90 3.93
N VAL A 57 8.26 -14.08 3.39
CA VAL A 57 9.58 -14.41 2.81
C VAL A 57 9.90 -13.49 1.64
N SER A 58 8.96 -13.27 0.74
CA SER A 58 9.10 -12.37 -0.41
C SER A 58 9.42 -10.93 0.01
N LEU A 59 8.74 -10.41 1.03
CA LEU A 59 8.98 -9.09 1.61
C LEU A 59 10.36 -8.99 2.26
N LEU A 60 10.79 -10.02 2.99
CA LEU A 60 12.14 -10.09 3.59
C LEU A 60 13.23 -10.04 2.52
N VAL A 61 13.07 -10.84 1.47
CA VAL A 61 14.01 -10.87 0.33
C VAL A 61 14.08 -9.50 -0.33
N THR A 62 12.93 -8.90 -0.63
CA THR A 62 12.86 -7.57 -1.25
C THR A 62 13.50 -6.50 -0.36
N GLY A 63 13.15 -6.48 0.93
CA GLY A 63 13.73 -5.53 1.89
C GLY A 63 15.23 -5.69 2.03
N GLY A 64 15.75 -6.91 2.00
CA GLY A 64 17.18 -7.18 2.03
C GLY A 64 17.90 -6.65 0.78
N PHE A 65 17.35 -6.90 -0.42
CA PHE A 65 17.93 -6.36 -1.65
C PHE A 65 17.86 -4.83 -1.72
N LEU A 66 16.79 -4.21 -1.24
CA LEU A 66 16.70 -2.76 -1.13
C LEU A 66 17.75 -2.19 -0.15
N ALA A 67 17.99 -2.89 0.97
CA ALA A 67 18.99 -2.46 1.95
C ALA A 67 20.43 -2.62 1.44
N PHE A 68 20.71 -3.61 0.58
CA PHE A 68 22.04 -3.78 -0.03
C PHE A 68 22.38 -2.64 -1.01
N GLY A 69 21.38 -2.00 -1.61
CA GLY A 69 21.61 -0.96 -2.61
C GLY A 69 22.49 -1.46 -3.76
N ALA A 70 23.56 -0.73 -4.05
CA ALA A 70 24.52 -1.07 -5.12
C ALA A 70 25.53 -2.17 -4.74
N THR A 71 25.65 -2.53 -3.44
CA THR A 71 26.71 -3.43 -2.96
C THR A 71 26.11 -4.72 -2.40
N ILE A 72 26.01 -5.74 -3.24
CA ILE A 72 25.55 -7.07 -2.81
C ILE A 72 26.70 -7.80 -2.10
N PRO A 73 26.48 -8.35 -0.89
CA PRO A 73 27.48 -9.11 -0.17
C PRO A 73 27.99 -10.32 -0.98
N LYS A 74 29.28 -10.60 -0.89
CA LYS A 74 29.87 -11.78 -1.57
C LYS A 74 29.64 -13.05 -0.75
N GLY A 75 29.07 -14.06 -1.40
CA GLY A 75 28.84 -15.38 -0.83
C GLY A 75 27.39 -15.58 -0.33
N PHE A 76 26.85 -16.77 -0.59
CA PHE A 76 25.45 -17.13 -0.30
C PHE A 76 25.07 -16.92 1.17
N GLY A 77 25.93 -17.33 2.11
CA GLY A 77 25.65 -17.14 3.55
C GLY A 77 25.55 -15.69 3.97
N ALA A 78 26.41 -14.81 3.42
CA ALA A 78 26.38 -13.37 3.70
C ALA A 78 25.11 -12.70 3.13
N ILE A 79 24.68 -13.13 1.94
CA ILE A 79 23.42 -12.66 1.33
C ILE A 79 22.23 -13.05 2.21
N VAL A 80 22.12 -14.32 2.61
CA VAL A 80 21.01 -14.79 3.44
C VAL A 80 20.98 -14.08 4.80
N LEU A 81 22.13 -13.94 5.44
CA LEU A 81 22.24 -13.23 6.72
C LEU A 81 21.84 -11.76 6.56
N GLY A 82 22.29 -11.09 5.50
CA GLY A 82 21.93 -9.72 5.21
C GLY A 82 20.42 -9.55 4.94
N ILE A 83 19.80 -10.45 4.19
CA ILE A 83 18.35 -10.45 3.96
C ILE A 83 17.60 -10.53 5.31
N ILE A 84 17.99 -11.42 6.19
CA ILE A 84 17.32 -11.60 7.49
C ILE A 84 17.54 -10.38 8.39
N THR A 85 18.78 -9.88 8.48
CA THR A 85 19.14 -8.80 9.42
C THR A 85 18.73 -7.41 8.95
N GLN A 86 18.63 -7.17 7.65
CA GLN A 86 18.34 -5.85 7.08
C GLN A 86 16.97 -5.77 6.42
N GLY A 87 16.39 -6.89 5.98
CA GLY A 87 15.10 -6.91 5.29
C GLY A 87 13.88 -6.83 6.21
N TRP A 88 14.02 -7.16 7.50
CA TRP A 88 12.90 -7.24 8.43
C TRP A 88 12.16 -5.91 8.67
N PRO A 89 12.81 -4.70 8.70
CA PRO A 89 12.08 -3.47 8.92
C PRO A 89 11.11 -3.18 7.77
N PHE A 90 11.56 -3.42 6.53
CA PHE A 90 10.73 -3.30 5.34
C PHE A 90 9.57 -4.31 5.37
N ALA A 91 9.87 -5.58 5.64
CA ALA A 91 8.86 -6.63 5.69
C ALA A 91 7.80 -6.37 6.76
N LEU A 92 8.23 -5.96 7.96
CA LEU A 92 7.33 -5.64 9.07
C LEU A 92 6.45 -4.43 8.74
N SER A 93 7.01 -3.37 8.18
CA SER A 93 6.28 -2.17 7.79
C SER A 93 5.22 -2.47 6.73
N MET A 94 5.62 -3.20 5.67
CA MET A 94 4.71 -3.57 4.59
C MET A 94 3.58 -4.48 5.05
N ILE A 95 3.89 -5.51 5.86
CA ILE A 95 2.85 -6.43 6.34
C ILE A 95 1.93 -5.76 7.37
N ALA A 96 2.44 -4.84 8.17
CA ALA A 96 1.64 -4.08 9.12
C ALA A 96 0.62 -3.18 8.39
N ILE A 97 1.06 -2.44 7.39
CA ILE A 97 0.19 -1.54 6.61
C ILE A 97 -0.80 -2.35 5.76
N LEU A 98 -0.30 -3.29 4.97
CA LEU A 98 -1.14 -4.10 4.07
C LEU A 98 -2.08 -5.01 4.86
N GLY A 99 -1.59 -5.64 5.92
CA GLY A 99 -2.39 -6.51 6.79
C GLY A 99 -3.50 -5.75 7.50
N SER A 100 -3.22 -4.54 8.02
CA SER A 100 -4.25 -3.70 8.65
C SER A 100 -5.29 -3.22 7.63
N HIS A 101 -4.88 -2.90 6.39
CA HIS A 101 -5.79 -2.55 5.31
C HIS A 101 -6.79 -3.66 5.03
N GLU A 102 -6.31 -4.86 4.75
CA GLU A 102 -7.18 -6.00 4.47
C GLU A 102 -8.02 -6.43 5.68
N MET A 103 -7.44 -6.32 6.87
CA MET A 103 -8.17 -6.62 8.11
C MET A 103 -9.28 -5.59 8.35
N GLY A 104 -9.10 -4.34 7.95
CA GLY A 104 -10.14 -3.32 7.98
C GLY A 104 -11.36 -3.72 7.15
N HIS A 105 -11.15 -4.14 5.91
CA HIS A 105 -12.21 -4.67 5.05
C HIS A 105 -12.87 -5.92 5.66
N TYR A 106 -12.06 -6.87 6.14
CA TYR A 106 -12.53 -8.09 6.74
C TYR A 106 -13.41 -7.85 7.98
N LEU A 107 -12.94 -7.04 8.93
CA LEU A 107 -13.65 -6.74 10.16
C LEU A 107 -14.96 -5.99 9.89
N MET A 108 -14.95 -5.03 8.98
CA MET A 108 -16.15 -4.29 8.61
C MET A 108 -17.16 -5.18 7.86
N GLY A 109 -16.69 -6.08 6.98
CA GLY A 109 -17.54 -7.09 6.35
C GLY A 109 -18.22 -7.98 7.39
N ARG A 110 -17.45 -8.46 8.37
CA ARG A 110 -17.97 -9.26 9.49
C ARG A 110 -18.95 -8.48 10.37
N HIS A 111 -18.67 -7.19 10.62
CA HIS A 111 -19.58 -6.32 11.38
C HIS A 111 -20.95 -6.20 10.69
N HIS A 112 -20.97 -6.03 9.39
CA HIS A 112 -22.19 -5.99 8.59
C HIS A 112 -22.80 -7.38 8.31
N LYS A 113 -22.24 -8.44 8.89
CA LYS A 113 -22.69 -9.84 8.69
C LYS A 113 -22.63 -10.28 7.21
N VAL A 114 -21.71 -9.70 6.44
CA VAL A 114 -21.37 -10.12 5.07
C VAL A 114 -20.29 -11.20 5.17
N HIS A 115 -20.49 -12.32 4.49
CA HIS A 115 -19.47 -13.38 4.45
C HIS A 115 -18.30 -12.95 3.60
N VAL A 116 -17.14 -12.74 4.25
CA VAL A 116 -15.87 -12.37 3.62
C VAL A 116 -14.82 -13.40 4.00
N THR A 117 -13.90 -13.69 3.07
CA THR A 117 -12.76 -14.59 3.32
C THR A 117 -11.68 -13.88 4.13
N LEU A 118 -10.80 -14.65 4.76
CA LEU A 118 -9.53 -14.12 5.24
C LEU A 118 -8.72 -13.57 4.08
N PRO A 119 -7.83 -12.59 4.32
CA PRO A 119 -6.99 -12.01 3.28
C PRO A 119 -6.10 -13.04 2.58
N TYR A 120 -6.03 -12.97 1.26
CA TYR A 120 -5.08 -13.69 0.43
C TYR A 120 -3.97 -12.74 0.04
N PHE A 121 -2.76 -12.99 0.52
CA PHE A 121 -1.57 -12.23 0.16
C PHE A 121 -0.91 -12.85 -1.07
N ILE A 122 -0.48 -12.02 -2.04
CA ILE A 122 0.15 -12.50 -3.26
C ILE A 122 1.64 -12.18 -3.21
N PRO A 123 2.53 -13.18 -3.01
CA PRO A 123 3.97 -12.96 -3.00
C PRO A 123 4.46 -12.62 -4.40
N LEU A 124 5.30 -11.62 -4.52
CA LEU A 124 5.95 -11.25 -5.78
C LEU A 124 7.33 -10.63 -5.47
N PRO A 125 8.39 -11.48 -5.33
CA PRO A 125 9.68 -11.04 -4.86
C PRO A 125 10.40 -10.12 -5.86
N TYR A 126 11.37 -9.36 -5.35
CA TYR A 126 12.33 -8.63 -6.17
C TYR A 126 13.10 -9.62 -7.10
N PRO A 127 13.39 -9.28 -8.37
CA PRO A 127 13.18 -7.98 -9.01
C PRO A 127 11.81 -7.81 -9.71
N ILE A 128 10.90 -8.78 -9.61
CA ILE A 128 9.61 -8.74 -10.33
C ILE A 128 8.72 -7.63 -9.77
N SER A 129 8.72 -7.44 -8.45
CA SER A 129 8.04 -6.33 -7.79
C SER A 129 9.00 -5.60 -6.85
N PRO A 130 9.06 -4.26 -6.90
CA PRO A 130 9.85 -3.49 -5.95
C PRO A 130 9.24 -3.49 -4.54
N PHE A 131 7.99 -3.92 -4.41
CA PHE A 131 7.28 -3.96 -3.13
C PHE A 131 7.34 -5.34 -2.45
N GLY A 132 7.83 -6.38 -3.12
CA GLY A 132 7.86 -7.74 -2.57
C GLY A 132 6.51 -8.45 -2.53
N THR A 133 5.46 -7.81 -2.99
CA THR A 133 4.10 -8.34 -3.07
C THR A 133 3.36 -7.68 -4.22
N MET A 134 2.36 -8.36 -4.75
CA MET A 134 1.37 -7.78 -5.67
C MET A 134 0.21 -7.11 -4.90
N GLY A 135 0.18 -7.27 -3.58
CA GLY A 135 -0.90 -6.84 -2.71
C GLY A 135 -1.57 -8.00 -2.01
N ALA A 136 -2.75 -7.70 -1.45
CA ALA A 136 -3.61 -8.71 -0.88
C ALA A 136 -5.06 -8.40 -1.26
N PHE A 137 -5.95 -9.36 -1.11
CA PHE A 137 -7.36 -9.17 -1.37
C PHE A 137 -8.21 -10.05 -0.46
N ILE A 138 -9.39 -9.57 -0.15
CA ILE A 138 -10.46 -10.36 0.46
C ILE A 138 -11.51 -10.70 -0.62
N ASN A 139 -12.15 -11.85 -0.51
CA ASN A 139 -13.24 -12.22 -1.39
C ASN A 139 -14.57 -12.08 -0.64
N MET A 140 -15.45 -11.22 -1.13
CA MET A 140 -16.81 -11.11 -0.62
C MET A 140 -17.66 -12.23 -1.25
N LYS A 141 -18.11 -13.16 -0.41
CA LYS A 141 -18.96 -14.30 -0.82
C LYS A 141 -20.44 -13.96 -0.87
N GLU A 142 -20.82 -12.81 -0.32
CA GLU A 142 -22.17 -12.29 -0.32
C GLU A 142 -22.17 -10.85 -0.82
N ILE A 143 -23.24 -10.48 -1.51
CA ILE A 143 -23.44 -9.11 -2.00
C ILE A 143 -23.92 -8.26 -0.82
N PRO A 144 -23.29 -7.10 -0.53
CA PRO A 144 -23.76 -6.16 0.48
C PRO A 144 -25.21 -5.75 0.19
N ARG A 145 -26.04 -5.70 1.22
CA ARG A 145 -27.49 -5.46 1.09
C ARG A 145 -27.83 -4.04 0.64
N ASN A 146 -26.97 -3.08 0.95
CA ASN A 146 -27.17 -1.69 0.60
C ASN A 146 -25.85 -0.98 0.28
N ARG A 147 -25.94 0.21 -0.35
CA ARG A 147 -24.78 1.02 -0.72
C ARG A 147 -23.96 1.50 0.49
N ARG A 148 -24.60 1.69 1.64
CA ARG A 148 -23.92 2.12 2.88
C ARG A 148 -22.98 1.03 3.37
N GLN A 149 -23.46 -0.22 3.45
CA GLN A 149 -22.60 -1.36 3.82
C GLN A 149 -21.41 -1.51 2.87
N LEU A 150 -21.64 -1.37 1.55
CA LEU A 150 -20.57 -1.42 0.56
C LEU A 150 -19.54 -0.31 0.77
N LEU A 151 -20.01 0.92 1.06
CA LEU A 151 -19.13 2.05 1.33
C LEU A 151 -18.34 1.85 2.64
N ASP A 152 -19.00 1.43 3.70
CA ASP A 152 -18.35 1.17 5.00
C ASP A 152 -17.26 0.10 4.88
N ILE A 153 -17.56 -1.00 4.20
CA ILE A 153 -16.57 -2.06 3.93
C ILE A 153 -15.43 -1.52 3.05
N GLY A 154 -15.77 -0.78 1.98
CA GLY A 154 -14.78 -0.22 1.07
C GLY A 154 -13.86 0.82 1.70
N ALA A 155 -14.38 1.67 2.61
CA ALA A 155 -13.60 2.70 3.29
C ALA A 155 -12.77 2.17 4.47
N ALA A 156 -13.22 1.09 5.12
CA ALA A 156 -12.56 0.56 6.31
C ALA A 156 -11.12 0.12 6.06
N GLY A 157 -10.82 -0.47 4.91
CA GLY A 157 -9.46 -0.88 4.55
C GLY A 157 -8.48 0.28 4.47
N PRO A 158 -8.69 1.26 3.57
CA PRO A 158 -7.84 2.43 3.46
C PRO A 158 -7.67 3.19 4.78
N LEU A 159 -8.73 3.34 5.57
CA LEU A 159 -8.66 4.01 6.87
C LEU A 159 -7.81 3.22 7.88
N ALA A 160 -7.99 1.90 7.98
CA ALA A 160 -7.19 1.05 8.86
C ALA A 160 -5.71 1.05 8.44
N GLY A 161 -5.44 0.95 7.13
CA GLY A 161 -4.08 1.06 6.57
C GLY A 161 -3.44 2.41 6.89
N LEU A 162 -4.17 3.51 6.75
CA LEU A 162 -3.68 4.85 7.05
C LEU A 162 -3.35 5.03 8.54
N ILE A 163 -4.18 4.52 9.44
CA ILE A 163 -3.95 4.58 10.90
C ILE A 163 -2.63 3.90 11.27
N VAL A 164 -2.27 2.81 10.59
CA VAL A 164 -1.01 2.10 10.83
C VAL A 164 0.14 2.73 10.05
N ALA A 165 -0.09 3.26 8.85
CA ALA A 165 0.95 3.89 8.03
C ALA A 165 1.53 5.15 8.71
N ILE A 166 0.71 5.96 9.39
CA ILE A 166 1.16 7.18 10.07
C ILE A 166 2.27 6.88 11.09
N PRO A 167 2.09 6.01 12.12
CA PRO A 167 3.16 5.68 13.05
C PRO A 167 4.35 5.00 12.38
N VAL A 168 4.15 4.14 11.39
CA VAL A 168 5.26 3.51 10.65
C VAL A 168 6.11 4.57 9.95
N ILE A 169 5.49 5.54 9.27
CA ILE A 169 6.21 6.65 8.61
C ILE A 169 6.93 7.51 9.64
N LEU A 170 6.29 7.86 10.76
CA LEU A 170 6.92 8.66 11.81
C LEU A 170 8.15 7.96 12.40
N ILE A 171 8.08 6.66 12.67
CA ILE A 171 9.22 5.87 13.14
C ILE A 171 10.31 5.84 12.07
N GLY A 172 9.96 5.59 10.83
CA GLY A 172 10.92 5.58 9.71
C GLY A 172 11.62 6.92 9.55
N LEU A 173 10.87 8.03 9.56
CA LEU A 173 11.43 9.38 9.49
C LEU A 173 12.30 9.71 10.71
N ALA A 174 11.90 9.30 11.91
CA ALA A 174 12.71 9.54 13.12
C ALA A 174 14.09 8.84 13.07
N LEU A 175 14.10 7.62 12.51
CA LEU A 175 15.30 6.81 12.36
C LEU A 175 16.17 7.19 11.14
N SER A 176 15.61 7.89 10.15
CA SER A 176 16.32 8.29 8.93
C SER A 176 17.24 9.49 9.20
N PRO A 177 18.51 9.45 8.77
CA PRO A 177 19.38 10.62 8.81
C PRO A 177 18.92 11.65 7.76
N VAL A 178 19.11 12.94 8.08
CA VAL A 178 18.94 14.02 7.11
C VAL A 178 20.33 14.31 6.50
N THR A 179 20.48 14.08 5.21
CA THR A 179 21.72 14.36 4.50
C THR A 179 21.52 15.54 3.55
N PRO A 180 22.53 16.39 3.33
CA PRO A 180 22.45 17.43 2.31
C PRO A 180 22.29 16.79 0.92
N LEU A 181 21.57 17.48 0.03
CA LEU A 181 21.44 17.03 -1.36
C LEU A 181 22.82 17.06 -2.03
N PRO A 182 23.21 16.01 -2.76
CA PRO A 182 24.45 16.00 -3.51
C PRO A 182 24.42 17.12 -4.58
N SER A 183 25.56 17.76 -4.83
CA SER A 183 25.67 18.75 -5.90
C SER A 183 25.52 18.07 -7.27
N ALA A 184 25.09 18.83 -8.29
CA ALA A 184 24.90 18.29 -9.65
C ALA A 184 26.17 17.62 -10.24
N GLU A 185 27.34 18.03 -9.80
CA GLU A 185 28.63 17.48 -10.20
C GLU A 185 28.94 16.12 -9.53
N GLN A 186 28.32 15.86 -8.39
CA GLN A 186 28.48 14.61 -7.62
C GLN A 186 27.51 13.51 -8.04
N ILE A 187 26.54 13.84 -8.89
CA ILE A 187 25.51 12.89 -9.32
C ILE A 187 26.00 12.16 -10.57
N CYS A 188 25.99 10.83 -10.52
CA CYS A 188 26.30 10.02 -11.70
C CYS A 188 25.33 10.29 -12.83
N PRO A 189 25.81 10.41 -14.11
CA PRO A 189 24.91 10.48 -15.24
C PRO A 189 24.01 9.24 -15.28
N PRO A 190 22.74 9.36 -15.73
CA PRO A 190 21.83 8.24 -15.80
C PRO A 190 22.40 7.16 -16.73
N GLY A 191 22.74 6.00 -16.17
CA GLY A 191 23.20 4.84 -16.92
C GLY A 191 22.08 4.29 -17.81
N THR A 192 22.46 3.71 -18.94
CA THR A 192 21.53 2.90 -19.75
C THR A 192 21.15 1.64 -18.98
N MET A 193 20.03 0.97 -19.34
CA MET A 193 19.57 -0.26 -18.67
C MET A 193 20.66 -1.35 -18.57
N VAL A 194 21.64 -1.34 -19.47
CA VAL A 194 22.77 -2.28 -19.48
C VAL A 194 23.77 -1.96 -18.35
N GLU A 195 23.89 -0.70 -17.97
CA GLU A 195 24.80 -0.24 -16.90
C GLU A 195 24.22 -0.40 -15.50
N MET A 196 22.92 -0.71 -15.39
CA MET A 196 22.27 -0.98 -14.09
C MET A 196 22.87 -2.18 -13.36
N PHE A 197 23.62 -3.05 -14.05
CA PHE A 197 24.35 -4.18 -13.49
C PHE A 197 25.88 -4.00 -13.50
N ALA A 198 26.38 -2.86 -14.00
CA ALA A 198 27.79 -2.52 -13.94
C ALA A 198 28.15 -1.86 -12.58
N PRO A 199 29.37 -2.07 -12.06
CA PRO A 199 29.80 -1.36 -10.87
C PRO A 199 29.79 0.15 -11.15
N LEU A 200 29.10 0.90 -10.26
CA LEU A 200 29.06 2.36 -10.32
C LEU A 200 30.50 2.94 -10.28
N PRO A 201 30.79 4.00 -11.04
CA PRO A 201 32.02 4.72 -10.88
C PRO A 201 32.20 5.16 -9.40
N THR A 202 33.41 5.03 -8.89
CA THR A 202 33.72 5.32 -7.48
C THR A 202 33.65 6.81 -7.11
N ASP A 203 33.53 7.68 -8.10
CA ASP A 203 33.69 9.13 -7.94
C ASP A 203 32.36 9.91 -8.02
N CYS A 204 31.22 9.22 -8.15
CA CYS A 204 29.91 9.87 -8.20
C CYS A 204 28.87 9.13 -7.34
N GLU A 205 27.91 9.88 -6.79
CA GLU A 205 26.78 9.32 -6.05
C GLU A 205 25.62 8.98 -6.99
N PRO A 206 24.89 7.88 -6.75
CA PRO A 206 23.71 7.56 -7.55
C PRO A 206 22.69 8.69 -7.47
N ALA A 207 22.04 8.99 -8.59
CA ALA A 207 21.00 10.00 -8.64
C ALA A 207 19.95 9.75 -7.55
N SER A 208 19.83 10.68 -6.62
CA SER A 208 18.80 10.61 -5.59
C SER A 208 17.43 10.84 -6.24
N SER A 209 16.53 9.90 -6.10
CA SER A 209 15.13 10.08 -6.47
C SER A 209 14.47 11.02 -5.49
N LEU A 210 13.96 12.16 -5.97
CA LEU A 210 13.10 13.00 -5.14
C LEU A 210 11.75 12.30 -4.94
N GLU A 211 11.43 12.00 -3.71
CA GLU A 211 10.12 11.44 -3.36
C GLU A 211 9.03 12.49 -3.57
N GLY A 212 7.90 12.08 -4.16
CA GLY A 212 6.72 12.93 -4.26
C GLY A 212 6.18 13.30 -2.87
N ASN A 213 5.95 14.58 -2.63
CA ASN A 213 5.42 15.06 -1.36
C ASN A 213 3.89 15.17 -1.43
N SER A 214 3.17 14.34 -0.67
CA SER A 214 1.78 14.61 -0.33
C SER A 214 1.70 15.58 0.86
N ILE A 215 0.60 16.30 1.00
CA ILE A 215 0.38 17.23 2.12
C ILE A 215 0.55 16.51 3.47
N LEU A 216 0.01 15.28 3.59
CA LEU A 216 0.15 14.47 4.80
C LEU A 216 1.63 14.12 5.06
N TYR A 217 2.36 13.70 4.04
CA TYR A 217 3.76 13.31 4.18
C TYR A 217 4.65 14.50 4.58
N LEU A 218 4.39 15.69 4.02
CA LEU A 218 5.05 16.94 4.44
C LEU A 218 4.80 17.26 5.91
N LEU A 219 3.54 17.14 6.36
CA LEU A 219 3.19 17.36 7.74
C LEU A 219 3.92 16.39 8.68
N LEU A 220 4.00 15.11 8.30
CA LEU A 220 4.72 14.08 9.08
C LEU A 220 6.22 14.34 9.11
N LYS A 221 6.83 14.79 8.00
CA LYS A 221 8.23 15.23 7.95
C LYS A 221 8.47 16.40 8.93
N TYR A 222 7.60 17.40 8.90
CA TYR A 222 7.70 18.55 9.80
C TYR A 222 7.57 18.14 11.27
N ILE A 223 6.62 17.28 11.62
CA ILE A 223 6.44 16.78 12.97
C ILE A 223 7.70 15.99 13.45
N SER A 224 8.29 15.19 12.57
CA SER A 224 9.42 14.31 12.93
C SER A 224 10.75 15.03 12.98
N LYS A 225 11.02 15.99 12.07
CA LYS A 225 12.33 16.63 11.88
C LYS A 225 12.35 18.11 12.30
N GLY A 226 11.20 18.72 12.55
CA GLY A 226 11.09 20.16 12.84
C GLY A 226 11.29 21.05 11.60
N GLU A 227 11.59 20.49 10.45
CA GLU A 227 11.87 21.19 9.21
C GLU A 227 11.06 20.61 8.06
N MET A 228 10.70 21.45 7.12
CA MET A 228 10.04 21.01 5.89
C MET A 228 11.07 20.55 4.86
N LEU A 229 11.21 19.26 4.67
CA LEU A 229 12.19 18.64 3.78
C LEU A 229 11.56 18.21 2.43
N PRO A 230 12.28 18.35 1.32
CA PRO A 230 13.58 18.97 1.16
C PRO A 230 13.53 20.49 1.38
N ALA A 231 14.49 21.05 2.11
CA ALA A 231 14.61 22.48 2.33
C ALA A 231 15.59 23.06 1.31
N PRO A 232 15.14 23.74 0.25
CA PRO A 232 16.05 24.42 -0.66
C PRO A 232 16.73 25.56 0.07
N ALA A 233 18.02 25.76 -0.14
CA ALA A 233 18.82 26.81 0.49
C ALA A 233 18.28 28.25 0.30
N ALA A 234 17.40 28.45 -0.68
CA ALA A 234 16.75 29.73 -0.98
C ALA A 234 15.55 30.08 -0.07
N TYR A 235 15.12 29.17 0.82
CA TYR A 235 13.88 29.38 1.63
C TYR A 235 14.12 29.86 3.05
N THR A 236 15.32 30.32 3.39
CA THR A 236 15.67 30.76 4.74
C THR A 236 14.97 32.03 5.20
N GLU A 237 14.38 32.82 4.30
CA GLU A 237 13.87 34.17 4.64
C GLU A 237 12.35 34.27 4.85
N ALA A 238 11.52 33.32 4.40
CA ALA A 238 10.06 33.36 4.61
C ALA A 238 9.41 31.98 4.48
N PRO A 239 9.45 31.13 5.50
CA PRO A 239 9.16 29.69 5.36
C PRO A 239 7.74 29.37 4.86
N ALA A 240 6.70 30.06 5.32
CA ALA A 240 5.32 29.65 5.00
C ALA A 240 4.86 30.01 3.58
N LEU A 241 5.21 31.21 3.07
CA LEU A 241 4.77 31.68 1.75
C LEU A 241 5.57 31.00 0.62
N HIS A 242 6.86 30.78 0.83
CA HIS A 242 7.73 30.07 -0.10
C HIS A 242 7.32 28.59 -0.23
N TRP A 243 6.86 27.98 0.86
CA TRP A 243 6.38 26.62 0.87
C TRP A 243 5.12 26.41 0.03
N LEU A 244 4.15 27.31 0.12
CA LEU A 244 2.97 27.31 -0.74
C LEU A 244 3.39 27.44 -2.22
N LYS A 245 4.32 28.32 -2.52
CA LYS A 245 4.86 28.50 -3.87
C LYS A 245 5.60 27.23 -4.35
N TYR A 246 6.38 26.57 -3.48
CA TYR A 246 7.07 25.34 -3.81
C TYR A 246 6.15 24.17 -4.13
N ILE A 247 5.06 23.99 -3.37
CA ILE A 247 4.07 22.93 -3.60
C ILE A 247 3.39 23.09 -4.97
N PHE A 248 3.14 24.34 -5.41
CA PHE A 248 2.41 24.64 -6.63
C PHE A 248 3.31 24.97 -7.84
N THR A 249 4.62 25.00 -7.67
CA THR A 249 5.57 25.22 -8.81
C THR A 249 6.16 23.91 -9.27
N VAL A 250 6.24 23.74 -10.60
CA VAL A 250 6.94 22.61 -11.20
C VAL A 250 8.45 22.91 -11.14
N HIS A 251 9.17 22.12 -10.36
CA HIS A 251 10.62 22.23 -10.28
C HIS A 251 11.27 21.35 -11.36
N PRO A 252 12.13 21.90 -12.22
CA PRO A 252 12.89 21.07 -13.15
C PRO A 252 13.80 20.14 -12.34
N LEU A 253 13.66 18.86 -12.57
CA LEU A 253 14.61 17.88 -12.05
C LEU A 253 15.97 18.09 -12.72
N PRO A 254 17.11 17.85 -12.05
CA PRO A 254 18.45 18.07 -12.59
C PRO A 254 18.73 17.27 -13.87
N PHE A 255 17.85 16.37 -14.28
CA PHE A 255 17.94 15.55 -15.48
C PHE A 255 16.90 15.88 -16.57
N GLY A 256 16.33 17.07 -16.60
CA GLY A 256 15.42 17.50 -17.68
C GLY A 256 14.05 16.83 -17.69
N GLY A 257 13.67 16.10 -16.64
CA GLY A 257 12.31 15.68 -16.39
C GLY A 257 11.46 16.89 -15.97
N ARG A 258 10.35 17.13 -16.69
CA ARG A 258 9.33 18.12 -16.30
C ARG A 258 8.30 17.48 -15.41
#